data_f24f42d6d5ced1cd1e14be226c2dba4a
#
_entry.id   f24f42d6d5ced1cd1e14be226c2dba4a
#
_cell.length_a   1.000
_cell.length_b   1.000
_cell.length_c   1.000
_cell.angle_alpha   90.00
_cell.angle_beta   90.00
_cell.angle_gamma   90.00
#
_symmetry.space_group_name_H-M   'P 1'
#
loop_
_entity.id
_entity.type
_entity.pdbx_description
1 polymer ?
#
loop_
_entity_poly.entity_id
_entity_poly.type
_entity_poly.pdbx_seq_one_letter_code
_entity_poly.pdbx_strand_id
1 'polypeptide(L)'
;IRRVFPNAAASLGLGYGLTESGALATINFGDELERQPGSAGRPMPTVEIEVRDAEGRVLADGEEGEIHIRSPLLMLEYWRRPAETDAAFAPGRWLRTGDVGRLRDGCLYIDSRKRDLILRGGENVYPIEIELRLESHPSVAEAAVVGVADAELGQAVKAVIVPVEGEEPGIETLRAWVADALAYYKVPAHWE
;
A
#
# COMPACT_ATOMS: atom_id res chain seq x y z
N ILE A 1 9.47 -5.53 16.72
CA ILE A 1 10.04 -4.37 17.42
C ILE A 1 9.64 -4.40 18.89
N ARG A 2 8.35 -4.48 19.28
CA ARG A 2 7.87 -4.50 20.69
C ARG A 2 8.54 -5.59 21.55
N ARG A 3 8.80 -6.79 20.98
CA ARG A 3 9.46 -7.90 21.69
C ARG A 3 10.93 -7.63 21.95
N VAL A 4 11.62 -6.89 21.08
CA VAL A 4 13.06 -6.58 21.18
C VAL A 4 13.30 -5.29 21.96
N PHE A 5 12.40 -4.31 21.84
CA PHE A 5 12.49 -3.00 22.47
C PHE A 5 11.21 -2.67 23.25
N PRO A 6 10.95 -3.33 24.39
CA PRO A 6 9.69 -3.15 25.11
C PRO A 6 9.48 -1.71 25.61
N ASN A 7 10.54 -0.99 25.92
CA ASN A 7 10.46 0.40 26.38
C ASN A 7 10.19 1.40 25.22
N ALA A 8 10.41 0.99 23.99
CA ALA A 8 10.11 1.83 22.82
C ALA A 8 8.68 1.62 22.31
N ALA A 9 7.94 0.67 22.87
CA ALA A 9 6.60 0.34 22.39
C ALA A 9 5.63 1.55 22.41
N ALA A 10 5.73 2.39 23.43
CA ALA A 10 4.92 3.61 23.55
C ALA A 10 5.34 4.73 22.58
N SER A 11 6.52 4.64 21.98
CA SER A 11 7.08 5.64 21.05
C SER A 11 7.07 5.16 19.60
N LEU A 12 6.51 3.98 19.33
CA LEU A 12 6.35 3.50 17.97
C LEU A 12 5.28 4.31 17.24
N GLY A 13 5.60 4.70 16.02
CA GLY A 13 4.68 5.38 15.13
C GLY A 13 4.82 4.88 13.71
N LEU A 14 3.74 4.95 12.97
CA LEU A 14 3.69 4.77 11.53
C LEU A 14 3.43 6.14 10.91
N GLY A 15 4.13 6.46 9.84
CA GLY A 15 3.92 7.69 9.10
C GLY A 15 3.92 7.44 7.61
N TYR A 16 3.16 8.23 6.90
CA TYR A 16 3.13 8.24 5.45
C TYR A 16 3.50 9.61 4.92
N GLY A 17 4.24 9.61 3.86
CA GLY A 17 4.61 10.80 3.12
C GLY A 17 5.57 10.46 1.99
N LEU A 18 5.82 11.44 1.14
CA LEU A 18 6.73 11.36 0.00
C LEU A 18 7.57 12.63 -0.06
N THR A 19 8.63 12.59 -0.82
CA THR A 19 9.49 13.77 -1.09
C THR A 19 8.66 14.93 -1.63
N GLU A 20 7.73 14.64 -2.51
CA GLU A 20 6.83 15.59 -3.15
C GLU A 20 5.84 16.25 -2.15
N SER A 21 5.53 15.59 -1.04
CA SER A 21 4.67 16.16 0.02
C SER A 21 5.44 16.96 1.08
N GLY A 22 6.76 17.10 0.92
CA GLY A 22 7.62 17.81 1.87
C GLY A 22 7.92 17.01 3.13
N ALA A 23 7.80 15.71 3.09
CA ALA A 23 8.07 14.67 4.06
C ALA A 23 6.78 13.98 4.57
N LEU A 24 6.39 14.23 5.81
CA LEU A 24 5.32 13.50 6.49
C LEU A 24 3.95 14.12 6.22
N ALA A 25 3.04 13.34 5.64
CA ALA A 25 1.66 13.75 5.39
C ALA A 25 0.70 13.27 6.50
N THR A 26 0.91 12.06 6.99
CA THR A 26 0.12 11.51 8.12
C THR A 26 1.02 10.89 9.16
N ILE A 27 0.49 10.73 10.37
CA ILE A 27 1.16 10.01 11.46
C ILE A 27 0.14 9.26 12.30
N ASN A 28 0.51 8.04 12.69
CA ASN A 28 -0.20 7.20 13.65
C ASN A 28 0.75 6.81 14.77
N PHE A 29 0.44 7.16 16.02
CA PHE A 29 1.28 6.84 17.16
C PHE A 29 0.48 6.71 18.46
N GLY A 30 1.10 6.11 19.48
CA GLY A 30 0.50 5.96 20.79
C GLY A 30 -0.78 5.13 20.76
N ASP A 31 -1.78 5.55 21.51
CA ASP A 31 -3.06 4.84 21.65
C ASP A 31 -3.83 4.70 20.31
N GLU A 32 -3.61 5.61 19.37
CA GLU A 32 -4.28 5.54 18.07
C GLU A 32 -3.71 4.40 17.22
N LEU A 33 -2.42 4.12 17.32
CA LEU A 33 -1.79 2.97 16.65
C LEU A 33 -2.38 1.64 17.15
N GLU A 34 -2.81 1.57 18.39
CA GLU A 34 -3.46 0.37 18.94
C GLU A 34 -4.92 0.26 18.53
N ARG A 35 -5.63 1.39 18.45
CA ARG A 35 -7.05 1.44 18.04
C ARG A 35 -7.24 1.28 16.54
N GLN A 36 -6.27 1.74 15.73
CA GLN A 36 -6.32 1.73 14.28
C GLN A 36 -5.06 1.02 13.71
N PRO A 37 -4.90 -0.28 13.98
CA PRO A 37 -3.75 -1.04 13.49
C PRO A 37 -3.76 -1.08 11.96
N GLY A 38 -2.59 -0.90 11.35
CA GLY A 38 -2.44 -0.85 9.89
C GLY A 38 -2.76 0.50 9.24
N SER A 39 -3.30 1.47 9.99
CA SER A 39 -3.47 2.82 9.50
C SER A 39 -2.15 3.60 9.51
N ALA A 40 -1.92 4.40 8.47
CA ALA A 40 -0.85 5.40 8.45
C ALA A 40 -1.18 6.67 9.28
N GLY A 41 -2.36 6.71 9.89
CA GLY A 41 -2.80 7.75 10.83
C GLY A 41 -3.55 8.90 10.20
N ARG A 42 -3.66 9.96 11.00
CA ARG A 42 -4.39 11.19 10.62
C ARG A 42 -3.49 12.16 9.86
N PRO A 43 -4.08 12.98 8.98
CA PRO A 43 -3.36 14.08 8.36
C PRO A 43 -2.67 14.97 9.40
N MET A 44 -1.44 15.36 9.10
CA MET A 44 -0.70 16.36 9.88
C MET A 44 -1.42 17.73 9.81
N PRO A 45 -1.20 18.61 10.79
CA PRO A 45 -1.68 20.00 10.68
C PRO A 45 -1.29 20.61 9.33
N THR A 46 -2.22 21.31 8.66
CA THR A 46 -2.05 21.91 7.32
C THR A 46 -2.03 20.95 6.15
N VAL A 47 -2.20 19.63 6.36
CA VAL A 47 -2.32 18.63 5.31
C VAL A 47 -3.78 18.25 5.14
N GLU A 48 -4.25 18.32 3.91
CA GLU A 48 -5.55 17.81 3.50
C GLU A 48 -5.33 16.57 2.65
N ILE A 49 -6.15 15.54 2.86
CA ILE A 49 -6.11 14.30 2.09
C ILE A 49 -7.51 14.04 1.53
N GLU A 50 -7.56 13.70 0.27
CA GLU A 50 -8.74 13.16 -0.40
C GLU A 50 -8.39 11.85 -1.08
N VAL A 51 -9.36 10.95 -1.16
CA VAL A 51 -9.28 9.73 -1.97
C VAL A 51 -10.19 9.94 -3.17
N ARG A 52 -9.68 9.68 -4.38
CA ARG A 52 -10.41 9.98 -5.61
C ARG A 52 -10.45 8.78 -6.55
N ASP A 53 -11.55 8.68 -7.29
CA ASP A 53 -11.70 7.69 -8.36
C ASP A 53 -10.89 8.08 -9.64
N ALA A 54 -10.99 7.24 -10.68
CA ALA A 54 -10.30 7.45 -11.96
C ALA A 54 -10.79 8.72 -12.71
N GLU A 55 -12.01 9.15 -12.45
CA GLU A 55 -12.63 10.37 -13.01
C GLU A 55 -12.29 11.61 -12.18
N GLY A 56 -11.58 11.47 -11.06
CA GLY A 56 -11.13 12.53 -10.17
C GLY A 56 -12.20 13.01 -9.17
N ARG A 57 -13.31 12.27 -9.01
CA ARG A 57 -14.34 12.57 -8.00
C ARG A 57 -13.88 12.11 -6.63
N VAL A 58 -14.13 12.92 -5.62
CA VAL A 58 -13.83 12.57 -4.22
C VAL A 58 -14.76 11.44 -3.79
N LEU A 59 -14.17 10.41 -3.22
CA LEU A 59 -14.85 9.21 -2.73
C LEU A 59 -15.32 9.40 -1.29
N ALA A 60 -16.31 8.60 -0.89
CA ALA A 60 -16.83 8.60 0.47
C ALA A 60 -15.86 7.87 1.44
N ASP A 61 -16.11 8.05 2.75
CA ASP A 61 -15.32 7.39 3.80
C ASP A 61 -15.39 5.85 3.65
N GLY A 62 -14.22 5.23 3.65
CA GLY A 62 -14.05 3.79 3.46
C GLY A 62 -13.93 3.31 2.01
N GLU A 63 -14.24 4.16 1.02
CA GLU A 63 -14.08 3.82 -0.39
C GLU A 63 -12.61 3.94 -0.81
N GLU A 64 -12.19 3.05 -1.72
CA GLU A 64 -10.82 2.93 -2.19
C GLU A 64 -10.59 3.71 -3.49
N GLY A 65 -9.47 4.42 -3.54
CA GLY A 65 -9.06 5.17 -4.73
C GLY A 65 -7.66 5.74 -4.61
N GLU A 66 -7.26 6.60 -5.55
CA GLU A 66 -5.97 7.28 -5.52
C GLU A 66 -5.93 8.33 -4.41
N ILE A 67 -4.87 8.29 -3.60
CA ILE A 67 -4.62 9.25 -2.53
C ILE A 67 -4.14 10.56 -3.14
N HIS A 68 -4.80 11.66 -2.81
CA HIS A 68 -4.42 13.01 -3.18
C HIS A 68 -4.09 13.82 -1.93
N ILE A 69 -3.03 14.62 -2.00
CA ILE A 69 -2.57 15.46 -0.89
C ILE A 69 -2.58 16.93 -1.31
N ARG A 70 -3.05 17.80 -0.41
CA ARG A 70 -2.91 19.24 -0.52
C ARG A 70 -2.28 19.80 0.75
N SER A 71 -1.22 20.58 0.59
CA SER A 71 -0.47 21.17 1.70
C SER A 71 0.37 22.34 1.20
N PRO A 72 0.66 23.35 2.04
CA PRO A 72 1.64 24.39 1.70
C PRO A 72 3.08 23.85 1.60
N LEU A 73 3.33 22.62 2.04
CA LEU A 73 4.65 21.97 2.02
C LEU A 73 4.92 21.17 0.74
N LEU A 74 3.96 21.10 -0.18
CA LEU A 74 4.15 20.36 -1.44
C LEU A 74 5.30 20.95 -2.25
N MET A 75 6.05 20.09 -2.94
CA MET A 75 7.06 20.49 -3.90
C MET A 75 6.53 21.58 -4.84
N LEU A 76 7.39 22.45 -5.29
CA LEU A 76 7.03 23.45 -6.31
C LEU A 76 6.93 22.77 -7.68
N GLU A 77 7.97 22.05 -8.06
CA GLU A 77 8.09 21.38 -9.36
C GLU A 77 9.16 20.28 -9.33
N TYR A 78 9.13 19.41 -10.31
CA TYR A 78 10.27 18.57 -10.67
C TYR A 78 11.27 19.40 -11.50
N TRP A 79 12.51 19.43 -11.08
CA TRP A 79 13.56 20.22 -11.72
C TRP A 79 13.67 19.94 -13.23
N ARG A 80 13.42 20.97 -14.04
CA ARG A 80 13.44 20.90 -15.51
C ARG A 80 12.51 19.86 -16.12
N ARG A 81 11.40 19.54 -15.44
CA ARG A 81 10.40 18.56 -15.85
C ARG A 81 8.98 19.15 -15.76
N PRO A 82 8.66 20.15 -16.60
CA PRO A 82 7.35 20.82 -16.55
C PRO A 82 6.19 19.84 -16.83
N ALA A 83 6.33 18.97 -17.81
CA ALA A 83 5.26 18.03 -18.17
C ALA A 83 4.95 17.03 -17.04
N GLU A 84 5.98 16.51 -16.41
CA GLU A 84 5.83 15.62 -15.26
C GLU A 84 5.31 16.36 -14.03
N THR A 85 5.67 17.64 -13.88
CA THR A 85 5.13 18.49 -12.82
C THR A 85 3.63 18.72 -13.03
N ASP A 86 3.21 19.07 -14.22
CA ASP A 86 1.80 19.28 -14.56
C ASP A 86 1.00 17.98 -14.35
N ALA A 87 1.54 16.85 -14.75
CA ALA A 87 0.92 15.53 -14.56
C ALA A 87 0.79 15.12 -13.07
N ALA A 88 1.72 15.58 -12.21
CA ALA A 88 1.70 15.27 -10.78
C ALA A 88 0.58 16.00 -10.02
N PHE A 89 -0.01 17.06 -10.58
CA PHE A 89 -1.03 17.83 -9.88
C PHE A 89 -2.40 17.75 -10.56
N ALA A 90 -3.43 17.55 -9.74
CA ALA A 90 -4.81 17.75 -10.13
C ALA A 90 -5.23 19.23 -9.90
N PRO A 91 -6.37 19.70 -10.47
CA PRO A 91 -6.90 21.04 -10.24
C PRO A 91 -6.99 21.38 -8.74
N GLY A 92 -6.66 22.64 -8.39
CA GLY A 92 -6.60 23.10 -6.99
C GLY A 92 -5.32 22.69 -6.27
N ARG A 93 -4.29 22.30 -7.02
CA ARG A 93 -2.96 21.91 -6.50
C ARG A 93 -2.99 20.70 -5.59
N TRP A 94 -3.79 19.73 -5.91
CA TRP A 94 -3.79 18.42 -5.29
C TRP A 94 -2.70 17.54 -5.89
N LEU A 95 -1.72 17.14 -5.11
CA LEU A 95 -0.68 16.20 -5.52
C LEU A 95 -1.30 14.80 -5.69
N ARG A 96 -1.14 14.22 -6.87
CA ARG A 96 -1.42 12.81 -7.14
C ARG A 96 -0.27 11.99 -6.63
N THR A 97 -0.48 11.19 -5.61
CA THR A 97 0.61 10.43 -4.98
C THR A 97 1.00 9.19 -5.77
N GLY A 98 0.07 8.68 -6.57
CA GLY A 98 0.20 7.38 -7.23
C GLY A 98 0.05 6.20 -6.26
N ASP A 99 -0.31 6.47 -5.01
CA ASP A 99 -0.65 5.46 -4.02
C ASP A 99 -2.16 5.28 -3.96
N VAL A 100 -2.61 4.06 -3.73
CA VAL A 100 -4.02 3.69 -3.60
C VAL A 100 -4.32 3.39 -2.13
N GLY A 101 -5.46 3.85 -1.66
CA GLY A 101 -5.88 3.63 -0.29
C GLY A 101 -7.26 4.18 -0.02
N ARG A 102 -7.60 4.30 1.25
CA ARG A 102 -8.89 4.80 1.72
C ARG A 102 -8.74 5.65 2.98
N LEU A 103 -9.63 6.60 3.15
CA LEU A 103 -9.85 7.25 4.43
C LEU A 103 -10.95 6.49 5.17
N ARG A 104 -10.74 6.20 6.43
CA ARG A 104 -11.75 5.61 7.30
C ARG A 104 -11.66 6.24 8.69
N ASP A 105 -12.75 6.81 9.17
CA ASP A 105 -12.80 7.53 10.44
C ASP A 105 -11.73 8.62 10.58
N GLY A 106 -11.38 9.26 9.44
CA GLY A 106 -10.34 10.29 9.34
C GLY A 106 -8.89 9.75 9.43
N CYS A 107 -8.68 8.45 9.39
CA CYS A 107 -7.37 7.80 9.31
C CYS A 107 -7.12 7.29 7.90
N LEU A 108 -5.88 7.43 7.42
CA LEU A 108 -5.45 6.94 6.12
C LEU A 108 -4.99 5.49 6.21
N TYR A 109 -5.50 4.65 5.33
CA TYR A 109 -5.02 3.30 5.07
C TYR A 109 -4.45 3.24 3.66
N ILE A 110 -3.25 2.70 3.51
CA ILE A 110 -2.57 2.57 2.22
C ILE A 110 -2.62 1.11 1.83
N ASP A 111 -3.18 0.85 0.66
CA ASP A 111 -3.39 -0.51 0.18
C ASP A 111 -2.31 -0.93 -0.82
N SER A 112 -1.86 -0.03 -1.71
CA SER A 112 -0.83 -0.32 -2.71
C SER A 112 -0.33 0.95 -3.40
N ARG A 113 0.64 0.78 -4.32
CA ARG A 113 0.93 1.77 -5.35
C ARG A 113 0.17 1.44 -6.62
N LYS A 114 -0.35 2.46 -7.29
CA LYS A 114 -1.11 2.33 -8.55
C LYS A 114 -0.31 1.59 -9.63
N ARG A 115 1.01 1.81 -9.68
CA ARG A 115 1.91 1.13 -10.62
C ARG A 115 2.18 -0.34 -10.29
N ASP A 116 2.00 -0.71 -9.03
CA ASP A 116 2.29 -2.07 -8.53
C ASP A 116 0.99 -2.92 -8.49
N LEU A 117 -0.17 -2.29 -8.75
CA LEU A 117 -1.44 -2.95 -8.84
C LEU A 117 -1.45 -3.97 -9.97
N ILE A 118 -1.79 -5.21 -9.66
CA ILE A 118 -1.90 -6.30 -10.65
C ILE A 118 -3.33 -6.35 -11.16
N LEU A 119 -3.52 -6.16 -12.46
CA LEU A 119 -4.83 -6.25 -13.11
C LEU A 119 -5.03 -7.64 -13.70
N ARG A 120 -5.70 -8.52 -12.94
CA ARG A 120 -5.94 -9.90 -13.32
C ARG A 120 -7.39 -10.14 -13.71
N GLY A 121 -7.65 -10.25 -15.00
CA GLY A 121 -9.00 -10.57 -15.50
C GLY A 121 -10.06 -9.54 -15.12
N GLY A 122 -9.67 -8.26 -14.96
CA GLY A 122 -10.55 -7.18 -14.51
C GLY A 122 -10.60 -7.00 -12.99
N GLU A 123 -9.96 -7.87 -12.22
CA GLU A 123 -9.86 -7.77 -10.76
C GLU A 123 -8.59 -7.02 -10.35
N ASN A 124 -8.72 -6.15 -9.35
CA ASN A 124 -7.60 -5.47 -8.71
C ASN A 124 -6.97 -6.38 -7.67
N VAL A 125 -5.69 -6.72 -7.85
CA VAL A 125 -4.93 -7.50 -6.89
C VAL A 125 -3.80 -6.64 -6.33
N TYR A 126 -3.82 -6.45 -5.02
CA TYR A 126 -2.82 -5.69 -4.29
C TYR A 126 -1.70 -6.60 -3.79
N PRO A 127 -0.45 -6.45 -4.28
CA PRO A 127 0.69 -7.29 -3.89
C PRO A 127 0.86 -7.42 -2.39
N ILE A 128 0.80 -6.29 -1.68
CA ILE A 128 1.04 -6.23 -0.23
C ILE A 128 0.12 -7.15 0.59
N GLU A 129 -1.13 -7.34 0.16
CA GLU A 129 -2.08 -8.21 0.85
C GLU A 129 -1.62 -9.68 0.81
N ILE A 130 -1.08 -10.08 -0.34
CA ILE A 130 -0.57 -11.45 -0.54
C ILE A 130 0.79 -11.60 0.16
N GLU A 131 1.66 -10.60 0.08
CA GLU A 131 2.95 -10.56 0.75
C GLU A 131 2.79 -10.71 2.27
N LEU A 132 1.93 -9.91 2.89
CA LEU A 132 1.64 -10.00 4.33
C LEU A 132 1.06 -11.36 4.72
N ARG A 133 0.21 -11.93 3.87
CA ARG A 133 -0.32 -13.28 4.12
C ARG A 133 0.76 -14.34 4.05
N LEU A 134 1.64 -14.27 3.07
CA LEU A 134 2.77 -15.19 2.91
C LEU A 134 3.77 -15.05 4.06
N GLU A 135 4.14 -13.84 4.44
CA GLU A 135 5.07 -13.56 5.54
C GLU A 135 4.51 -13.96 6.92
N SER A 136 3.19 -14.12 7.04
CA SER A 136 2.58 -14.70 8.25
C SER A 136 2.79 -16.22 8.38
N HIS A 137 3.30 -16.89 7.34
CA HIS A 137 3.62 -18.32 7.39
C HIS A 137 4.96 -18.54 8.13
N PRO A 138 5.05 -19.49 9.08
CA PRO A 138 6.26 -19.68 9.91
C PRO A 138 7.56 -19.92 9.13
N SER A 139 7.48 -20.53 7.96
CA SER A 139 8.64 -20.86 7.11
C SER A 139 8.96 -19.81 6.04
N VAL A 140 8.30 -18.64 6.05
CA VAL A 140 8.55 -17.54 5.11
C VAL A 140 9.21 -16.39 5.85
N ALA A 141 10.41 -16.00 5.41
CA ALA A 141 11.13 -14.85 5.96
C ALA A 141 10.70 -13.55 5.27
N GLU A 142 10.62 -13.56 3.93
CA GLU A 142 10.20 -12.43 3.10
C GLU A 142 9.42 -12.94 1.90
N ALA A 143 8.50 -12.14 1.41
CA ALA A 143 7.78 -12.41 0.16
C ALA A 143 7.69 -11.15 -0.69
N ALA A 144 7.81 -11.32 -2.02
CA ALA A 144 7.52 -10.27 -2.97
C ALA A 144 6.51 -10.78 -4.00
N VAL A 145 5.53 -9.94 -4.34
CA VAL A 145 4.48 -10.30 -5.28
C VAL A 145 4.46 -9.32 -6.45
N VAL A 146 4.44 -9.86 -7.66
CA VAL A 146 4.46 -9.04 -8.88
C VAL A 146 3.47 -9.58 -9.90
N GLY A 147 2.99 -8.69 -10.77
CA GLY A 147 2.23 -9.06 -11.96
C GLY A 147 3.17 -9.51 -13.08
N VAL A 148 2.86 -10.64 -13.69
CA VAL A 148 3.52 -11.10 -14.92
C VAL A 148 2.51 -11.16 -16.06
N ALA A 149 2.95 -10.95 -17.30
CA ALA A 149 2.05 -10.96 -18.44
C ALA A 149 1.36 -12.34 -18.58
N ASP A 150 0.04 -12.31 -18.81
CA ASP A 150 -0.81 -13.48 -19.05
C ASP A 150 -1.69 -13.21 -20.26
N ALA A 151 -1.78 -14.20 -21.18
CA ALA A 151 -2.47 -14.03 -22.45
C ALA A 151 -4.02 -13.95 -22.33
N GLU A 152 -4.58 -14.55 -21.27
CA GLU A 152 -6.03 -14.61 -21.07
C GLU A 152 -6.51 -13.57 -20.05
N LEU A 153 -5.73 -13.38 -18.98
CA LEU A 153 -6.09 -12.53 -17.86
C LEU A 153 -5.44 -11.16 -17.88
N GLY A 154 -4.60 -10.86 -18.89
CA GLY A 154 -3.77 -9.67 -18.96
C GLY A 154 -2.54 -9.76 -18.06
N GLN A 155 -2.75 -10.01 -16.78
CA GLN A 155 -1.68 -10.31 -15.82
C GLN A 155 -2.05 -11.51 -14.94
N ALA A 156 -1.01 -12.28 -14.55
CA ALA A 156 -1.08 -13.31 -13.51
C ALA A 156 -0.24 -12.90 -12.30
N VAL A 157 -0.60 -13.41 -11.14
CA VAL A 157 0.12 -13.15 -9.89
C VAL A 157 1.32 -14.09 -9.80
N LYS A 158 2.52 -13.54 -9.59
CA LYS A 158 3.74 -14.30 -9.28
C LYS A 158 4.21 -13.92 -7.87
N ALA A 159 4.50 -14.94 -7.04
CA ALA A 159 5.14 -14.77 -5.75
C ALA A 159 6.60 -15.24 -5.81
N VAL A 160 7.49 -14.46 -5.22
CA VAL A 160 8.90 -14.79 -4.97
C VAL A 160 9.07 -14.92 -3.47
N ILE A 161 9.62 -16.03 -3.01
CA ILE A 161 9.68 -16.40 -1.60
C ILE A 161 11.11 -16.52 -1.13
N VAL A 162 11.42 -15.87 -0.02
CA VAL A 162 12.63 -16.12 0.75
C VAL A 162 12.24 -16.96 1.97
N PRO A 163 12.66 -18.23 2.04
CA PRO A 163 12.34 -19.07 3.18
C PRO A 163 13.14 -18.67 4.43
N VAL A 164 12.62 -19.02 5.59
CA VAL A 164 13.40 -18.97 6.85
C VAL A 164 14.57 -19.94 6.72
N GLU A 165 15.72 -19.58 7.26
CA GLU A 165 16.93 -20.41 7.21
C GLU A 165 16.68 -21.83 7.73
N GLY A 166 16.95 -22.83 6.89
CA GLY A 166 16.72 -24.24 7.20
C GLY A 166 15.32 -24.76 6.90
N GLU A 167 14.41 -23.89 6.41
CA GLU A 167 13.06 -24.27 6.00
C GLU A 167 12.96 -24.38 4.48
N GLU A 168 12.12 -25.31 4.01
CA GLU A 168 11.77 -25.45 2.60
C GLU A 168 10.25 -25.56 2.45
N PRO A 169 9.52 -24.44 2.48
CA PRO A 169 8.07 -24.48 2.37
C PRO A 169 7.65 -24.98 0.99
N GLY A 170 6.85 -26.03 0.95
CA GLY A 170 6.29 -26.55 -0.31
C GLY A 170 5.34 -25.54 -0.94
N ILE A 171 5.41 -25.38 -2.27
CA ILE A 171 4.55 -24.45 -3.02
C ILE A 171 3.07 -24.73 -2.75
N GLU A 172 2.65 -26.00 -2.71
CA GLU A 172 1.25 -26.35 -2.46
C GLU A 172 0.80 -25.97 -1.04
N THR A 173 1.69 -26.01 -0.06
CA THR A 173 1.42 -25.56 1.31
C THR A 173 1.20 -24.05 1.33
N LEU A 174 2.06 -23.26 0.68
CA LEU A 174 1.92 -21.82 0.59
C LEU A 174 0.68 -21.41 -0.23
N ARG A 175 0.39 -22.14 -1.30
CA ARG A 175 -0.82 -21.95 -2.12
C ARG A 175 -2.08 -22.13 -1.26
N ALA A 176 -2.16 -23.23 -0.51
CA ALA A 176 -3.28 -23.50 0.39
C ALA A 176 -3.37 -22.43 1.51
N TRP A 177 -2.23 -22.00 2.03
CA TRP A 177 -2.17 -20.94 3.05
C TRP A 177 -2.75 -19.63 2.56
N VAL A 178 -2.44 -19.22 1.33
CA VAL A 178 -3.00 -18.01 0.73
C VAL A 178 -4.50 -18.21 0.42
N ALA A 179 -4.88 -19.35 -0.14
CA ALA A 179 -6.26 -19.64 -0.52
C ALA A 179 -7.24 -19.72 0.67
N ASP A 180 -6.75 -20.08 1.85
CA ASP A 180 -7.54 -20.13 3.08
C ASP A 180 -8.04 -18.75 3.55
N ALA A 181 -7.30 -17.69 3.22
CA ALA A 181 -7.60 -16.34 3.71
C ALA A 181 -7.97 -15.33 2.63
N LEU A 182 -7.54 -15.56 1.38
CA LEU A 182 -7.71 -14.60 0.30
C LEU A 182 -8.56 -15.16 -0.85
N ALA A 183 -9.16 -14.26 -1.62
CA ALA A 183 -9.97 -14.63 -2.77
C ALA A 183 -9.13 -15.42 -3.81
N TYR A 184 -9.77 -16.33 -4.54
CA TYR A 184 -9.11 -17.25 -5.49
C TYR A 184 -8.25 -16.54 -6.55
N TYR A 185 -8.66 -15.36 -7.01
CA TYR A 185 -7.93 -14.58 -8.01
C TYR A 185 -6.65 -13.94 -7.46
N LYS A 186 -6.48 -13.88 -6.13
CA LYS A 186 -5.29 -13.40 -5.43
C LYS A 186 -4.24 -14.50 -5.22
N VAL A 187 -4.62 -15.76 -5.39
CA VAL A 187 -3.69 -16.88 -5.22
C VAL A 187 -2.65 -16.87 -6.35
N PRO A 188 -1.34 -16.84 -6.03
CA PRO A 188 -0.30 -16.82 -7.04
C PRO A 188 -0.37 -18.02 -7.99
N ALA A 189 -0.29 -17.74 -9.28
CA ALA A 189 -0.19 -18.76 -10.32
C ALA A 189 1.26 -19.23 -10.51
N HIS A 190 2.22 -18.31 -10.32
CA HIS A 190 3.64 -18.56 -10.49
C HIS A 190 4.38 -18.38 -9.16
N TRP A 191 5.42 -19.19 -8.93
CA TRP A 191 6.19 -19.23 -7.70
C TRP A 191 7.69 -19.35 -8.00
N GLU A 192 8.49 -18.63 -7.24
CA GLU A 192 9.96 -18.66 -7.28
C GLU A 192 10.56 -18.59 -5.88
#